data_d18ab0aa808d21ad4720b8e5a13cbacb
#
_entry.id   d18ab0aa808d21ad4720b8e5a13cbacb
#
_cell.length_a   1.000
_cell.length_b   1.000
_cell.length_c   1.000
_cell.angle_alpha   90.00
_cell.angle_beta   90.00
_cell.angle_gamma   90.00
#
_symmetry.space_group_name_H-M   'P 1'
#
loop_
_entity.id
_entity.type
_entity.pdbx_description
1 polymer ?
#
loop_
_entity_poly.entity_id
_entity_poly.type
_entity_poly.pdbx_seq_one_letter_code
_entity_poly.pdbx_strand_id
1 'polypeptide(L)'
;MRKIVMLLLVALLAGCAGTSSRQPEPALYDLGDFAGARPASGLPIAVAIATIEVRANSWLVGPQMRYRLVSADSSRRHAYAHSRWAAPPAELLERFLQRRIVFGQPESAAPGCRLQLHLDEIEQRFATPQTSQLVLEVSATLLPRRGETALSKRAFLIQHDAPTPDAQGGVAATREAAQALADELAQWLNELARERPQVITLCKEK
;
A
#
# COMPACT_ATOMS: atom_id res chain seq x y z
N MET A 1 56.60 -38.31 6.05
CA MET A 1 55.93 -37.28 6.88
C MET A 1 55.55 -36.03 6.07
N ARG A 2 56.47 -35.37 5.34
CA ARG A 2 56.13 -34.14 4.55
C ARG A 2 54.98 -34.31 3.54
N LYS A 3 54.86 -35.46 2.84
CA LYS A 3 53.79 -35.74 1.86
C LYS A 3 52.43 -35.94 2.53
N ILE A 4 52.36 -36.50 3.73
CA ILE A 4 51.13 -36.70 4.49
C ILE A 4 50.60 -35.37 5.02
N VAL A 5 51.49 -34.48 5.51
CA VAL A 5 51.13 -33.14 5.98
C VAL A 5 50.61 -32.30 4.83
N MET A 6 51.21 -32.41 3.64
CA MET A 6 50.77 -31.65 2.47
C MET A 6 49.39 -32.12 1.94
N LEU A 7 49.09 -33.45 2.00
CA LEU A 7 47.78 -34.00 1.68
C LEU A 7 46.70 -33.57 2.69
N LEU A 8 47.01 -33.50 3.97
CA LEU A 8 46.12 -32.99 5.02
C LEU A 8 45.82 -31.49 4.85
N LEU A 9 46.81 -30.71 4.45
CA LEU A 9 46.63 -29.28 4.20
C LEU A 9 45.71 -29.00 2.99
N VAL A 10 45.85 -29.83 1.92
CA VAL A 10 44.98 -29.73 0.72
C VAL A 10 43.53 -30.13 1.03
N ALA A 11 43.34 -31.15 1.88
CA ALA A 11 42.02 -31.60 2.30
C ALA A 11 41.27 -30.57 3.15
N LEU A 12 42.00 -29.78 3.96
CA LEU A 12 41.44 -28.69 4.76
C LEU A 12 41.02 -27.48 3.91
N LEU A 13 41.66 -27.25 2.76
CA LEU A 13 41.30 -26.16 1.83
C LEU A 13 40.08 -26.49 0.93
N ALA A 14 39.80 -27.78 0.72
CA ALA A 14 38.63 -28.21 -0.05
C ALA A 14 37.29 -28.08 0.70
N GLY A 15 37.32 -27.93 2.03
CA GLY A 15 36.13 -27.78 2.88
C GLY A 15 35.43 -26.44 2.79
N CYS A 16 36.04 -25.42 2.16
CA CYS A 16 35.48 -24.08 2.04
C CYS A 16 34.75 -23.83 0.70
N ALA A 17 34.56 -24.84 -0.16
CA ALA A 17 33.61 -24.76 -1.26
C ALA A 17 32.17 -24.83 -0.69
N GLY A 18 31.83 -23.84 0.11
CA GLY A 18 30.48 -23.67 0.67
C GLY A 18 29.49 -23.70 -0.49
N THR A 19 28.58 -24.65 -0.45
CA THR A 19 27.38 -24.65 -1.24
C THR A 19 26.74 -23.27 -1.04
N SER A 20 26.84 -22.38 -2.04
CA SER A 20 26.02 -21.18 -2.08
C SER A 20 24.57 -21.66 -2.12
N SER A 21 23.96 -21.79 -0.95
CA SER A 21 22.53 -22.05 -0.86
C SER A 21 21.88 -20.83 -1.52
N ARG A 22 21.45 -21.03 -2.76
CA ARG A 22 20.65 -20.04 -3.50
C ARG A 22 19.44 -19.75 -2.61
N GLN A 23 19.44 -18.61 -1.93
CA GLN A 23 18.28 -18.22 -1.15
C GLN A 23 17.09 -18.25 -2.12
N PRO A 24 15.98 -18.88 -1.73
CA PRO A 24 14.79 -18.90 -2.57
C PRO A 24 14.39 -17.45 -2.87
N GLU A 25 14.08 -17.19 -4.13
CA GLU A 25 13.62 -15.88 -4.57
C GLU A 25 12.33 -15.51 -3.81
N PRO A 26 12.23 -14.30 -3.25
CA PRO A 26 11.05 -13.93 -2.50
C PRO A 26 9.82 -13.86 -3.42
N ALA A 27 8.68 -14.33 -2.93
CA ALA A 27 7.40 -14.17 -3.61
C ALA A 27 7.05 -12.67 -3.71
N LEU A 28 6.72 -12.23 -4.93
CA LEU A 28 6.32 -10.85 -5.19
C LEU A 28 4.80 -10.76 -5.25
N TYR A 29 4.24 -9.80 -4.52
CA TYR A 29 2.81 -9.55 -4.43
C TYR A 29 2.47 -8.14 -4.88
N ASP A 30 1.33 -7.98 -5.50
CA ASP A 30 0.70 -6.70 -5.80
C ASP A 30 -0.75 -6.67 -5.29
N LEU A 31 -1.47 -5.60 -5.58
CA LEU A 31 -2.87 -5.49 -5.19
C LEU A 31 -3.82 -6.24 -6.16
N GLY A 32 -3.28 -6.98 -7.14
CA GLY A 32 -3.99 -7.85 -8.06
C GLY A 32 -4.48 -7.15 -9.32
N ASP A 33 -5.07 -7.95 -10.23
CA ASP A 33 -5.68 -7.42 -11.45
C ASP A 33 -7.03 -6.77 -11.13
N PHE A 34 -7.14 -5.50 -11.49
CA PHE A 34 -8.34 -4.68 -11.25
C PHE A 34 -9.29 -4.69 -12.45
N ALA A 35 -9.04 -5.50 -13.48
CA ALA A 35 -9.85 -5.55 -14.71
C ALA A 35 -11.34 -5.89 -14.46
N GLY A 36 -11.65 -6.52 -13.34
CA GLY A 36 -13.02 -6.81 -12.90
C GLY A 36 -13.53 -5.94 -11.74
N ALA A 37 -12.68 -5.12 -11.16
CA ALA A 37 -13.07 -4.26 -10.04
C ALA A 37 -13.90 -3.08 -10.55
N ARG A 38 -15.22 -3.28 -10.60
CA ARG A 38 -16.18 -2.20 -10.83
C ARG A 38 -15.90 -1.07 -9.83
N PRO A 39 -16.04 0.21 -10.24
CA PRO A 39 -15.93 1.30 -9.26
C PRO A 39 -16.78 0.96 -8.04
N ALA A 40 -16.24 1.21 -6.87
CA ALA A 40 -16.92 1.02 -5.60
C ALA A 40 -18.36 1.48 -5.74
N SER A 41 -19.30 0.61 -5.45
CA SER A 41 -20.75 0.86 -5.35
C SER A 41 -21.40 1.71 -6.45
N GLY A 42 -20.74 2.01 -7.55
CA GLY A 42 -21.32 2.76 -8.67
C GLY A 42 -21.78 4.19 -8.31
N LEU A 43 -21.40 4.72 -7.16
CA LEU A 43 -21.72 6.08 -6.79
C LEU A 43 -20.80 7.03 -7.59
N PRO A 44 -21.36 7.86 -8.47
CA PRO A 44 -20.58 8.87 -9.15
C PRO A 44 -19.95 9.79 -8.10
N ILE A 45 -18.66 10.08 -8.25
CA ILE A 45 -17.99 11.06 -7.39
C ILE A 45 -18.37 12.43 -7.92
N ALA A 46 -19.01 13.25 -7.07
CA ALA A 46 -19.49 14.57 -7.43
C ALA A 46 -18.36 15.58 -7.66
N VAL A 47 -17.19 15.36 -7.03
CA VAL A 47 -15.99 16.18 -7.16
C VAL A 47 -15.10 15.60 -8.25
N ALA A 48 -14.85 16.33 -9.34
CA ALA A 48 -13.93 15.89 -10.38
C ALA A 48 -12.49 15.83 -9.83
N ILE A 49 -11.84 14.67 -9.95
CA ILE A 49 -10.45 14.44 -9.56
C ILE A 49 -9.61 14.24 -10.82
N ALA A 50 -8.65 15.15 -11.04
CA ALA A 50 -7.75 15.08 -12.19
C ALA A 50 -6.53 14.17 -11.91
N THR A 51 -6.00 14.23 -10.70
CA THR A 51 -4.79 13.48 -10.31
C THR A 51 -4.91 12.95 -8.89
N ILE A 52 -4.34 11.77 -8.68
CA ILE A 52 -4.11 11.22 -7.36
C ILE A 52 -2.60 11.00 -7.23
N GLU A 53 -2.02 11.45 -6.15
CA GLU A 53 -0.62 11.26 -5.78
C GLU A 53 -0.57 10.64 -4.39
N VAL A 54 0.20 9.56 -4.20
CA VAL A 54 0.39 8.92 -2.90
C VAL A 54 1.85 8.99 -2.51
N ARG A 55 2.14 9.68 -1.42
CA ARG A 55 3.45 9.71 -0.78
C ARG A 55 3.42 8.86 0.47
N ALA A 56 4.58 8.42 0.95
CA ALA A 56 4.69 7.61 2.15
C ALA A 56 5.80 8.12 3.06
N ASN A 57 5.70 7.76 4.33
CA ASN A 57 6.78 7.92 5.28
C ASN A 57 8.04 7.17 4.83
N SER A 58 9.23 7.66 5.19
CA SER A 58 10.53 7.13 4.75
C SER A 58 10.71 5.64 5.06
N TRP A 59 10.11 5.12 6.12
CA TRP A 59 10.18 3.69 6.46
C TRP A 59 9.28 2.80 5.60
N LEU A 60 8.40 3.38 4.76
CA LEU A 60 7.51 2.69 3.82
C LEU A 60 7.95 2.80 2.35
N VAL A 61 9.11 3.41 2.08
CA VAL A 61 9.60 3.65 0.71
C VAL A 61 10.01 2.37 -0.01
N GLY A 62 10.37 1.31 0.73
CA GLY A 62 10.81 0.05 0.14
C GLY A 62 9.66 -0.97 -0.06
N PRO A 63 9.91 -2.04 -0.84
CA PRO A 63 8.93 -3.07 -1.14
C PRO A 63 8.74 -4.11 -0.02
N GLN A 64 9.26 -3.87 1.19
CA GLN A 64 9.16 -4.82 2.29
C GLN A 64 7.71 -4.93 2.78
N MET A 65 7.21 -6.15 2.85
CA MET A 65 5.96 -6.45 3.55
C MET A 65 6.24 -6.45 5.05
N ARG A 66 5.61 -5.52 5.77
CA ARG A 66 5.87 -5.30 7.20
C ARG A 66 4.80 -5.91 8.07
N TYR A 67 5.23 -6.39 9.25
CA TYR A 67 4.33 -6.89 10.27
C TYR A 67 4.83 -6.54 11.68
N ARG A 68 3.93 -6.64 12.65
CA ARG A 68 4.20 -6.37 14.07
C ARG A 68 3.57 -7.47 14.94
N LEU A 69 4.33 -7.93 15.92
CA LEU A 69 3.86 -8.86 16.94
C LEU A 69 3.44 -8.05 18.16
N VAL A 70 2.18 -7.63 18.21
CA VAL A 70 1.68 -6.67 19.21
C VAL A 70 1.81 -7.21 20.64
N SER A 71 1.56 -8.52 20.84
CA SER A 71 1.64 -9.16 22.15
C SER A 71 3.07 -9.35 22.66
N ALA A 72 4.07 -9.40 21.78
CA ALA A 72 5.47 -9.61 22.16
C ALA A 72 6.22 -8.29 22.37
N ASP A 73 6.16 -7.41 21.35
CA ASP A 73 6.77 -6.08 21.37
C ASP A 73 6.06 -5.18 20.36
N SER A 74 5.18 -4.32 20.86
CA SER A 74 4.40 -3.41 20.02
C SER A 74 5.23 -2.30 19.36
N SER A 75 6.48 -2.09 19.77
CA SER A 75 7.37 -1.09 19.20
C SER A 75 8.20 -1.63 18.03
N ARG A 76 8.37 -2.96 17.95
CA ARG A 76 9.25 -3.61 16.99
C ARG A 76 8.55 -3.92 15.67
N ARG A 77 9.11 -3.41 14.58
CA ARG A 77 8.68 -3.73 13.21
C ARG A 77 9.51 -4.87 12.64
N HIS A 78 8.85 -5.78 11.96
CA HIS A 78 9.45 -6.89 11.24
C HIS A 78 9.16 -6.78 9.75
N ALA A 79 9.92 -7.52 8.94
CA ALA A 79 9.65 -7.71 7.53
C ALA A 79 9.62 -9.21 7.21
N TYR A 80 8.74 -9.61 6.30
CA TYR A 80 8.73 -10.98 5.80
C TYR A 80 10.01 -11.28 5.03
N ALA A 81 10.66 -12.41 5.34
CA ALA A 81 11.92 -12.82 4.72
C ALA A 81 11.74 -13.24 3.25
N HIS A 82 10.64 -13.92 2.94
CA HIS A 82 10.39 -14.57 1.65
C HIS A 82 9.21 -13.99 0.88
N SER A 83 8.74 -12.79 1.27
CA SER A 83 7.60 -12.13 0.63
C SER A 83 7.84 -10.64 0.56
N ARG A 84 7.54 -10.04 -0.59
CA ARG A 84 7.71 -8.60 -0.83
C ARG A 84 6.58 -8.07 -1.70
N TRP A 85 6.33 -6.79 -1.62
CA TRP A 85 5.54 -6.09 -2.60
C TRP A 85 6.30 -6.00 -3.93
N ALA A 86 5.60 -6.03 -5.06
CA ALA A 86 6.17 -5.88 -6.40
C ALA A 86 6.71 -4.46 -6.66
N ALA A 87 6.18 -3.47 -5.93
CA ALA A 87 6.61 -2.08 -5.92
C ALA A 87 6.42 -1.49 -4.51
N PRO A 88 6.92 -0.29 -4.20
CA PRO A 88 6.60 0.41 -2.95
C PRO A 88 5.08 0.48 -2.71
N PRO A 89 4.60 0.27 -1.47
CA PRO A 89 3.16 0.27 -1.16
C PRO A 89 2.42 1.52 -1.62
N ALA A 90 3.06 2.70 -1.51
CA ALA A 90 2.47 3.95 -1.98
C ALA A 90 2.21 3.94 -3.49
N GLU A 91 3.13 3.41 -4.29
CA GLU A 91 2.96 3.28 -5.75
C GLU A 91 1.84 2.31 -6.10
N LEU A 92 1.76 1.18 -5.41
CA LEU A 92 0.69 0.20 -5.61
C LEU A 92 -0.68 0.80 -5.28
N LEU A 93 -0.77 1.52 -4.14
CA LEU A 93 -2.00 2.18 -3.71
C LEU A 93 -2.40 3.30 -4.67
N GLU A 94 -1.44 4.11 -5.14
CA GLU A 94 -1.69 5.17 -6.12
C GLU A 94 -2.30 4.61 -7.40
N ARG A 95 -1.69 3.58 -7.98
CA ARG A 95 -2.19 2.91 -9.20
C ARG A 95 -3.58 2.31 -8.99
N PHE A 96 -3.81 1.73 -7.82
CA PHE A 96 -5.12 1.19 -7.46
C PHE A 96 -6.18 2.30 -7.42
N LEU A 97 -5.93 3.37 -6.69
CA LEU A 97 -6.87 4.48 -6.53
C LEU A 97 -7.09 5.25 -7.84
N GLN A 98 -6.07 5.46 -8.66
CA GLN A 98 -6.20 6.07 -9.98
C GLN A 98 -7.18 5.30 -10.85
N ARG A 99 -7.06 3.97 -10.91
CA ARG A 99 -7.98 3.13 -11.71
C ARG A 99 -9.42 3.18 -11.19
N ARG A 100 -9.60 3.22 -9.87
CA ARG A 100 -10.94 3.21 -9.27
C ARG A 100 -11.63 4.57 -9.27
N ILE A 101 -10.89 5.63 -9.03
CA ILE A 101 -11.43 6.97 -8.82
C ILE A 101 -11.36 7.81 -10.11
N VAL A 102 -10.19 7.83 -10.78
CA VAL A 102 -9.97 8.71 -11.94
C VAL A 102 -10.55 8.09 -13.21
N PHE A 103 -10.22 6.84 -13.50
CA PHE A 103 -10.70 6.17 -14.73
C PHE A 103 -12.19 5.78 -14.67
N GLY A 104 -12.79 5.78 -13.50
CA GLY A 104 -14.23 5.58 -13.34
C GLY A 104 -15.09 6.80 -13.65
N GLN A 105 -14.48 7.96 -13.95
CA GLN A 105 -15.19 9.18 -14.31
C GLN A 105 -15.47 9.25 -15.82
N PRO A 106 -16.55 9.93 -16.27
CA PRO A 106 -16.82 10.11 -17.69
C PRO A 106 -15.63 10.80 -18.39
N GLU A 107 -15.33 10.38 -19.62
CA GLU A 107 -14.23 10.93 -20.45
C GLU A 107 -14.31 12.45 -20.68
N SER A 108 -15.48 13.02 -20.52
CA SER A 108 -15.70 14.47 -20.53
C SER A 108 -15.27 15.18 -19.25
N ALA A 109 -14.54 14.52 -18.37
CA ALA A 109 -14.08 15.13 -17.13
C ALA A 109 -13.24 16.36 -17.44
N ALA A 110 -13.86 17.50 -17.21
CA ALA A 110 -13.23 18.81 -17.12
C ALA A 110 -12.01 18.73 -16.16
N PRO A 111 -11.13 19.75 -16.21
CA PRO A 111 -10.05 19.85 -15.24
C PRO A 111 -10.59 19.64 -13.81
N GLY A 112 -9.99 18.67 -13.10
CA GLY A 112 -10.42 18.31 -11.74
C GLY A 112 -9.46 18.82 -10.67
N CYS A 113 -9.82 18.60 -9.43
CA CYS A 113 -8.96 18.81 -8.26
C CYS A 113 -7.82 17.78 -8.20
N ARG A 114 -6.81 18.07 -7.40
CA ARG A 114 -5.71 17.17 -7.07
C ARG A 114 -6.00 16.53 -5.72
N LEU A 115 -5.94 15.21 -5.64
CA LEU A 115 -6.06 14.46 -4.40
C LEU A 115 -4.68 13.96 -4.00
N GLN A 116 -4.12 14.54 -2.93
CA GLN A 116 -2.85 14.10 -2.36
C GLN A 116 -3.13 13.23 -1.15
N LEU A 117 -2.53 12.04 -1.13
CA LEU A 117 -2.58 11.14 0.00
C LEU A 117 -1.19 10.98 0.59
N HIS A 118 -1.15 10.86 1.90
CA HIS A 118 0.05 10.46 2.63
C HIS A 118 -0.24 9.11 3.30
N LEU A 119 0.52 8.09 2.92
CA LEU A 119 0.47 6.77 3.52
C LEU A 119 1.27 6.82 4.83
N ASP A 120 0.54 6.92 5.93
CA ASP A 120 1.12 7.04 7.27
C ASP A 120 1.56 5.67 7.79
N GLU A 121 0.76 4.61 7.55
CA GLU A 121 1.06 3.24 7.93
C GLU A 121 0.40 2.22 7.00
N ILE A 122 1.10 1.13 6.76
CA ILE A 122 0.59 -0.11 6.18
C ILE A 122 1.36 -1.28 6.78
N GLU A 123 0.72 -2.03 7.67
CA GLU A 123 1.35 -3.18 8.31
C GLU A 123 0.32 -4.22 8.76
N GLN A 124 0.75 -5.48 8.78
CA GLN A 124 -0.04 -6.56 9.37
C GLN A 124 0.29 -6.66 10.85
N ARG A 125 -0.72 -6.52 11.72
CA ARG A 125 -0.59 -6.57 13.19
C ARG A 125 -1.10 -7.90 13.70
N PHE A 126 -0.23 -8.66 14.34
CA PHE A 126 -0.54 -9.94 14.98
C PHE A 126 -0.92 -9.71 16.43
N ALA A 127 -2.19 -9.93 16.77
CA ALA A 127 -2.64 -9.95 18.15
C ALA A 127 -2.22 -11.26 18.83
N THR A 128 -2.28 -12.38 18.09
CA THR A 128 -1.79 -13.70 18.50
C THR A 128 -1.02 -14.32 17.33
N PRO A 129 -0.29 -15.45 17.53
CA PRO A 129 0.33 -16.14 16.40
C PRO A 129 -0.65 -16.65 15.32
N GLN A 130 -1.94 -16.78 15.66
CA GLN A 130 -2.98 -17.33 14.78
C GLN A 130 -3.90 -16.26 14.19
N THR A 131 -3.87 -15.03 14.73
CA THR A 131 -4.78 -13.95 14.31
C THR A 131 -4.03 -12.68 14.03
N SER A 132 -4.33 -12.09 12.89
CA SER A 132 -3.76 -10.80 12.50
C SER A 132 -4.75 -9.97 11.71
N GLN A 133 -4.54 -8.67 11.72
CA GLN A 133 -5.27 -7.72 10.90
C GLN A 133 -4.30 -6.81 10.15
N LEU A 134 -4.68 -6.37 8.97
CA LEU A 134 -4.02 -5.27 8.30
C LEU A 134 -4.49 -3.95 8.91
N VAL A 135 -3.57 -3.03 9.10
CA VAL A 135 -3.83 -1.64 9.45
C VAL A 135 -3.30 -0.75 8.34
N LEU A 136 -4.16 0.07 7.78
CA LEU A 136 -3.87 1.05 6.74
C LEU A 136 -4.27 2.44 7.26
N GLU A 137 -3.29 3.31 7.44
CA GLU A 137 -3.50 4.70 7.87
C GLU A 137 -3.11 5.65 6.74
N VAL A 138 -4.03 6.52 6.34
CA VAL A 138 -3.83 7.45 5.22
C VAL A 138 -4.41 8.82 5.58
N SER A 139 -3.63 9.86 5.35
CA SER A 139 -4.09 11.25 5.40
C SER A 139 -4.32 11.77 3.99
N ALA A 140 -5.54 12.25 3.69
CA ALA A 140 -5.90 12.79 2.39
C ALA A 140 -6.08 14.32 2.44
N THR A 141 -5.60 15.00 1.39
CA THR A 141 -5.75 16.43 1.17
C THR A 141 -6.31 16.68 -0.22
N LEU A 142 -7.45 17.33 -0.29
CA LEU A 142 -8.03 17.82 -1.53
C LEU A 142 -7.50 19.23 -1.82
N LEU A 143 -6.88 19.40 -2.98
CA LEU A 143 -6.33 20.66 -3.46
C LEU A 143 -7.05 21.11 -4.73
N PRO A 144 -7.20 22.40 -4.98
CA PRO A 144 -7.68 22.89 -6.26
C PRO A 144 -6.69 22.51 -7.36
N ARG A 145 -7.11 22.65 -8.61
CA ARG A 145 -6.21 22.38 -9.76
C ARG A 145 -4.95 23.25 -9.72
N ARG A 146 -5.10 24.52 -9.35
CA ARG A 146 -4.01 25.50 -9.19
C ARG A 146 -4.02 26.05 -7.78
N GLY A 147 -2.82 26.27 -7.24
CA GLY A 147 -2.64 26.70 -5.85
C GLY A 147 -2.41 25.54 -4.88
N GLU A 148 -1.97 25.88 -3.68
CA GLU A 148 -1.57 24.91 -2.65
C GLU A 148 -2.44 25.01 -1.38
N THR A 149 -3.46 25.84 -1.39
CA THR A 149 -4.40 25.97 -0.26
C THR A 149 -5.36 24.79 -0.27
N ALA A 150 -5.31 23.98 0.78
CA ALA A 150 -6.16 22.80 0.89
C ALA A 150 -7.65 23.19 0.99
N LEU A 151 -8.48 22.58 0.15
CA LEU A 151 -9.93 22.72 0.20
C LEU A 151 -10.52 21.90 1.35
N SER A 152 -9.94 20.72 1.61
CA SER A 152 -10.34 19.84 2.72
C SER A 152 -9.22 18.86 3.04
N LYS A 153 -9.23 18.33 4.28
CA LYS A 153 -8.34 17.25 4.74
C LYS A 153 -9.14 16.24 5.54
N ARG A 154 -8.77 14.95 5.43
CA ARG A 154 -9.36 13.88 6.23
C ARG A 154 -8.32 12.77 6.45
N ALA A 155 -8.31 12.20 7.66
CA ALA A 155 -7.54 10.99 7.97
C ALA A 155 -8.46 9.77 7.91
N PHE A 156 -7.89 8.66 7.43
CA PHE A 156 -8.56 7.37 7.29
C PHE A 156 -7.77 6.32 8.05
N LEU A 157 -8.47 5.52 8.83
CA LEU A 157 -7.93 4.34 9.51
C LEU A 157 -8.77 3.13 9.09
N ILE A 158 -8.19 2.30 8.23
CA ILE A 158 -8.84 1.10 7.73
C ILE A 158 -8.18 -0.11 8.40
N GLN A 159 -9.01 -0.99 8.93
CA GLN A 159 -8.56 -2.24 9.53
C GLN A 159 -9.32 -3.40 8.89
N HIS A 160 -8.58 -4.46 8.53
CA HIS A 160 -9.16 -5.63 7.89
C HIS A 160 -8.51 -6.90 8.43
N ASP A 161 -9.32 -7.86 8.85
CA ASP A 161 -8.81 -9.14 9.34
C ASP A 161 -8.11 -9.90 8.20
N ALA A 162 -6.94 -10.45 8.49
CA ALA A 162 -6.24 -11.31 7.54
C ALA A 162 -6.83 -12.73 7.61
N PRO A 163 -7.22 -13.32 6.46
CA PRO A 163 -7.82 -14.65 6.44
C PRO A 163 -6.85 -15.76 6.90
N THR A 164 -5.55 -15.52 6.77
CA THR A 164 -4.48 -16.40 7.27
C THR A 164 -3.39 -15.59 7.96
N PRO A 165 -2.72 -16.14 9.00
CA PRO A 165 -1.69 -15.42 9.77
C PRO A 165 -0.31 -15.50 9.08
N ASP A 166 -0.25 -15.11 7.82
CA ASP A 166 0.95 -15.12 6.98
C ASP A 166 0.97 -13.95 5.98
N ALA A 167 2.00 -13.90 5.15
CA ALA A 167 2.13 -12.85 4.13
C ALA A 167 0.97 -12.87 3.12
N GLN A 168 0.47 -14.04 2.72
CA GLN A 168 -0.62 -14.17 1.77
C GLN A 168 -1.93 -13.62 2.35
N GLY A 169 -2.22 -13.94 3.61
CA GLY A 169 -3.35 -13.35 4.33
C GLY A 169 -3.22 -11.83 4.47
N GLY A 170 -1.99 -11.34 4.74
CA GLY A 170 -1.71 -9.91 4.77
C GLY A 170 -1.98 -9.23 3.43
N VAL A 171 -1.62 -9.87 2.30
CA VAL A 171 -1.93 -9.36 0.95
C VAL A 171 -3.44 -9.30 0.71
N ALA A 172 -4.17 -10.38 1.05
CA ALA A 172 -5.62 -10.41 0.90
C ALA A 172 -6.29 -9.28 1.69
N ALA A 173 -5.92 -9.12 2.97
CA ALA A 173 -6.43 -8.04 3.80
C ALA A 173 -6.05 -6.64 3.29
N THR A 174 -4.85 -6.48 2.69
CA THR A 174 -4.43 -5.21 2.07
C THR A 174 -5.32 -4.86 0.87
N ARG A 175 -5.70 -5.83 0.05
CA ARG A 175 -6.59 -5.60 -1.10
C ARG A 175 -7.97 -5.12 -0.64
N GLU A 176 -8.53 -5.76 0.37
CA GLU A 176 -9.82 -5.36 0.96
C GLU A 176 -9.72 -3.96 1.62
N ALA A 177 -8.63 -3.68 2.33
CA ALA A 177 -8.40 -2.37 2.93
C ALA A 177 -8.24 -1.25 1.88
N ALA A 178 -7.54 -1.52 0.78
CA ALA A 178 -7.41 -0.57 -0.33
C ALA A 178 -8.78 -0.28 -1.00
N GLN A 179 -9.61 -1.32 -1.10
CA GLN A 179 -10.98 -1.22 -1.59
C GLN A 179 -11.83 -0.33 -0.67
N ALA A 180 -11.81 -0.61 0.64
CA ALA A 180 -12.53 0.17 1.64
C ALA A 180 -12.07 1.63 1.66
N LEU A 181 -10.75 1.88 1.54
CA LEU A 181 -10.22 3.24 1.43
C LEU A 181 -10.78 3.98 0.21
N ALA A 182 -10.86 3.32 -0.96
CA ALA A 182 -11.42 3.94 -2.16
C ALA A 182 -12.89 4.31 -1.96
N ASP A 183 -13.67 3.46 -1.29
CA ASP A 183 -15.08 3.68 -0.99
C ASP A 183 -15.26 4.84 0.01
N GLU A 184 -14.46 4.89 1.07
CA GLU A 184 -14.50 5.97 2.05
C GLU A 184 -14.03 7.31 1.47
N LEU A 185 -13.03 7.31 0.57
CA LEU A 185 -12.62 8.50 -0.18
C LEU A 185 -13.77 9.03 -1.06
N ALA A 186 -14.45 8.15 -1.79
CA ALA A 186 -15.59 8.51 -2.62
C ALA A 186 -16.74 9.09 -1.78
N GLN A 187 -17.04 8.47 -0.65
CA GLN A 187 -18.04 8.95 0.28
C GLN A 187 -17.67 10.34 0.82
N TRP A 188 -16.43 10.53 1.31
CA TRP A 188 -15.96 11.82 1.78
C TRP A 188 -16.07 12.93 0.74
N LEU A 189 -15.67 12.67 -0.51
CA LEU A 189 -15.76 13.63 -1.59
C LEU A 189 -17.21 14.02 -1.90
N ASN A 190 -18.14 13.06 -1.84
CA ASN A 190 -19.56 13.30 -2.04
C ASN A 190 -20.20 14.05 -0.86
N GLU A 191 -19.80 13.77 0.38
CA GLU A 191 -20.18 14.53 1.57
C GLU A 191 -19.71 15.98 1.44
N LEU A 192 -18.44 16.19 1.08
CA LEU A 192 -17.86 17.50 0.88
C LEU A 192 -18.59 18.31 -0.21
N ALA A 193 -18.99 17.67 -1.30
CA ALA A 193 -19.75 18.30 -2.37
C ALA A 193 -21.14 18.75 -1.92
N ARG A 194 -21.78 18.02 -1.02
CA ARG A 194 -23.09 18.36 -0.44
C ARG A 194 -22.99 19.48 0.58
N GLU A 195 -22.00 19.42 1.47
CA GLU A 195 -21.82 20.41 2.54
C GLU A 195 -21.26 21.74 2.02
N ARG A 196 -20.39 21.69 1.01
CA ARG A 196 -19.70 22.84 0.42
C ARG A 196 -19.74 22.79 -1.12
N PRO A 197 -20.91 23.09 -1.76
CA PRO A 197 -21.07 22.99 -3.22
C PRO A 197 -20.06 23.81 -4.03
N GLN A 198 -19.51 24.89 -3.46
CA GLN A 198 -18.46 25.70 -4.08
C GLN A 198 -17.19 24.89 -4.42
N VAL A 199 -16.93 23.78 -3.71
CA VAL A 199 -15.79 22.89 -4.02
C VAL A 199 -15.91 22.30 -5.43
N ILE A 200 -17.12 21.97 -5.87
CA ILE A 200 -17.37 21.46 -7.23
C ILE A 200 -16.93 22.49 -8.27
N THR A 201 -17.25 23.77 -8.05
CA THR A 201 -16.88 24.87 -8.95
C THR A 201 -15.37 25.07 -8.97
N LEU A 202 -14.73 25.12 -7.79
CA LEU A 202 -13.27 25.28 -7.66
C LEU A 202 -12.48 24.15 -8.34
N CYS A 203 -13.06 22.93 -8.39
CA CYS A 203 -12.44 21.80 -9.09
C CYS A 203 -12.65 21.86 -10.61
N LYS A 204 -13.61 22.63 -11.12
CA LYS A 204 -13.91 22.78 -12.55
C LYS A 204 -13.27 24.02 -13.17
N GLU A 205 -12.81 24.97 -12.38
CA GLU A 205 -12.16 26.20 -12.87
C GLU A 205 -10.85 25.87 -13.63
N LYS A 206 -10.67 26.56 -14.79
CA LYS A 206 -9.53 26.35 -15.71
C LYS A 206 -8.23 26.95 -15.20
#